data_1cd93f3af284f164f60c0acf11fc0977
#
_entry.id   1cd93f3af284f164f60c0acf11fc0977
#
_cell.length_a   1.000
_cell.length_b   1.000
_cell.length_c   1.000
_cell.angle_alpha   90.00
_cell.angle_beta   90.00
_cell.angle_gamma   90.00
#
_symmetry.space_group_name_H-M   'P 1'
#
loop_
_entity.id
_entity.type
_entity.pdbx_description
1 polymer ?
#
loop_
_entity_poly.entity_id
_entity_poly.type
_entity_poly.pdbx_seq_one_letter_code
_entity_poly.pdbx_strand_id
1 'polypeptide(L)'
;MLLDLGNVGCTGSVKALNLANRLDPSFKNILVVSVELPTTLINLTTTDVDVWQGNCTFGDGAAALWISDDVMQGDMALALEQIRYVQQAQAGLDLIRWGYGNYYTFRLADETTFNKDVREFVTDALSAVDAAWFTEPRWAIHPAGIVLLMRLGRKLGLPREAIKPSAAHYDQFSNMSSVSILHILSDLVTDAPVGEGINLLSMGAGFNVMYGHVRKER
;
A
#
# COMPACT_ATOMS: atom_id res chain seq x y z
N MET A 1 -23.20 -8.43 5.17
CA MET A 1 -22.09 -9.35 5.52
C MET A 1 -20.95 -8.51 6.03
N LEU A 2 -20.25 -8.93 7.08
CA LEU A 2 -19.01 -8.32 7.58
C LEU A 2 -17.87 -9.31 7.37
N LEU A 3 -16.76 -8.85 6.79
CA LEU A 3 -15.52 -9.61 6.62
C LEU A 3 -14.39 -8.87 7.33
N ASP A 4 -13.69 -9.55 8.21
CA ASP A 4 -12.48 -9.05 8.86
C ASP A 4 -11.24 -9.58 8.14
N LEU A 5 -10.33 -8.65 7.77
CA LEU A 5 -9.05 -8.96 7.13
C LEU A 5 -7.91 -8.57 8.09
N GLY A 6 -7.80 -9.29 9.20
CA GLY A 6 -6.73 -9.10 10.17
C GLY A 6 -5.39 -9.67 9.70
N ASN A 7 -4.29 -9.14 10.26
CA ASN A 7 -2.91 -9.63 10.07
C ASN A 7 -2.42 -9.66 8.60
N VAL A 8 -2.88 -8.73 7.77
CA VAL A 8 -2.52 -8.65 6.35
C VAL A 8 -1.43 -7.62 6.05
N GLY A 9 -1.01 -6.85 7.06
CA GLY A 9 0.05 -5.84 6.96
C GLY A 9 -0.27 -4.73 5.97
N CYS A 10 0.77 -4.03 5.51
CA CYS A 10 0.67 -2.83 4.69
C CYS A 10 -0.05 -3.00 3.34
N THR A 11 -0.34 -4.23 2.92
CA THR A 11 -1.13 -4.51 1.71
C THR A 11 -2.62 -4.68 1.98
N GLY A 12 -3.08 -4.52 3.23
CA GLY A 12 -4.43 -4.86 3.68
C GLY A 12 -5.54 -4.20 2.87
N SER A 13 -5.48 -2.90 2.66
CA SER A 13 -6.50 -2.18 1.90
C SER A 13 -6.59 -2.62 0.44
N VAL A 14 -5.45 -2.85 -0.23
CA VAL A 14 -5.44 -3.32 -1.62
C VAL A 14 -5.88 -4.80 -1.72
N LYS A 15 -5.58 -5.61 -0.68
CA LYS A 15 -6.16 -6.97 -0.55
C LYS A 15 -7.66 -6.93 -0.38
N ALA A 16 -8.18 -6.00 0.42
CA ALA A 16 -9.61 -5.80 0.59
C ALA A 16 -10.29 -5.41 -0.73
N LEU A 17 -9.69 -4.51 -1.52
CA LEU A 17 -10.15 -4.17 -2.86
C LEU A 17 -10.15 -5.38 -3.80
N ASN A 18 -9.06 -6.18 -3.78
CA ASN A 18 -8.98 -7.41 -4.59
C ASN A 18 -10.04 -8.44 -4.18
N LEU A 19 -10.33 -8.56 -2.89
CA LEU A 19 -11.39 -9.42 -2.40
C LEU A 19 -12.77 -8.90 -2.84
N ALA A 20 -13.03 -7.61 -2.65
CA ALA A 20 -14.29 -6.98 -3.05
C ALA A 20 -14.59 -7.19 -4.54
N ASN A 21 -13.56 -7.08 -5.40
CA ASN A 21 -13.67 -7.31 -6.85
C ASN A 21 -13.97 -8.78 -7.22
N ARG A 22 -13.90 -9.71 -6.26
CA ARG A 22 -14.14 -11.15 -6.45
C ARG A 22 -15.39 -11.66 -5.71
N LEU A 23 -16.08 -10.79 -4.99
CA LEU A 23 -17.33 -11.15 -4.33
C LEU A 23 -18.43 -11.41 -5.36
N ASP A 24 -19.47 -12.09 -4.93
CA ASP A 24 -20.65 -12.36 -5.75
C ASP A 24 -21.24 -11.03 -6.27
N PRO A 25 -21.55 -10.91 -7.56
CA PRO A 25 -22.10 -9.68 -8.16
C PRO A 25 -23.43 -9.20 -7.56
N SER A 26 -24.07 -9.99 -6.72
CA SER A 26 -25.26 -9.57 -5.96
C SER A 26 -24.94 -8.53 -4.86
N PHE A 27 -23.68 -8.43 -4.42
CA PHE A 27 -23.23 -7.37 -3.52
C PHE A 27 -23.02 -6.08 -4.30
N LYS A 28 -24.07 -5.26 -4.40
CA LYS A 28 -24.07 -4.01 -5.17
C LYS A 28 -23.34 -2.86 -4.47
N ASN A 29 -23.24 -2.92 -3.15
CA ASN A 29 -22.60 -1.90 -2.32
C ASN A 29 -21.67 -2.56 -1.34
N ILE A 30 -20.37 -2.21 -1.42
CA ILE A 30 -19.33 -2.74 -0.56
C ILE A 30 -18.57 -1.56 0.05
N LEU A 31 -18.51 -1.51 1.38
CA LEU A 31 -17.67 -0.55 2.09
C LEU A 31 -16.38 -1.25 2.53
N VAL A 32 -15.25 -0.79 2.03
CA VAL A 32 -13.92 -1.17 2.49
C VAL A 32 -13.46 -0.14 3.52
N VAL A 33 -13.18 -0.60 4.74
CA VAL A 33 -12.68 0.26 5.82
C VAL A 33 -11.31 -0.27 6.24
N SER A 34 -10.32 0.60 6.29
CA SER A 34 -8.98 0.30 6.79
C SER A 34 -8.69 1.20 7.98
N VAL A 35 -8.28 0.59 9.10
CA VAL A 35 -7.94 1.31 10.34
C VAL A 35 -6.64 0.71 10.88
N GLU A 36 -5.67 1.57 11.11
CA GLU A 36 -4.36 1.20 11.66
C GLU A 36 -4.04 2.12 12.83
N LEU A 37 -3.78 1.55 13.99
CA LEU A 37 -3.52 2.27 15.24
C LEU A 37 -2.22 1.78 15.91
N PRO A 38 -1.08 1.77 15.21
CA PRO A 38 0.19 1.28 15.76
C PRO A 38 0.68 2.08 16.97
N THR A 39 0.27 3.34 17.13
CA THR A 39 0.66 4.13 18.30
C THR A 39 0.11 3.57 19.62
N THR A 40 -0.94 2.75 19.59
CA THR A 40 -1.45 2.04 20.77
C THR A 40 -0.47 1.01 21.32
N LEU A 41 0.54 0.63 20.53
CA LEU A 41 1.56 -0.38 20.86
C LEU A 41 2.94 0.24 21.13
N ILE A 42 3.05 1.57 21.15
CA ILE A 42 4.30 2.27 21.40
C ILE A 42 4.82 1.96 22.82
N ASN A 43 6.10 1.58 22.89
CA ASN A 43 6.82 1.43 24.14
C ASN A 43 8.01 2.40 24.19
N LEU A 44 7.82 3.53 24.86
CA LEU A 44 8.83 4.58 24.98
C LEU A 44 9.93 4.27 26.03
N THR A 45 9.76 3.21 26.81
CA THR A 45 10.72 2.82 27.86
C THR A 45 11.68 1.72 27.43
N THR A 46 11.51 1.22 26.20
CA THR A 46 12.35 0.13 25.69
C THR A 46 13.75 0.61 25.33
N THR A 47 14.72 -0.32 25.47
CA THR A 47 16.09 -0.18 24.93
C THR A 47 16.29 -1.06 23.69
N ASP A 48 15.25 -1.80 23.28
CA ASP A 48 15.29 -2.69 22.11
C ASP A 48 15.20 -1.86 20.81
N VAL A 49 16.22 -1.98 19.97
CA VAL A 49 16.31 -1.23 18.69
C VAL A 49 15.18 -1.61 17.74
N ASP A 50 14.74 -2.87 17.74
CA ASP A 50 13.65 -3.32 16.86
C ASP A 50 12.32 -2.69 17.26
N VAL A 51 12.08 -2.52 18.56
CA VAL A 51 10.89 -1.81 19.07
C VAL A 51 10.95 -0.34 18.71
N TRP A 52 12.13 0.30 18.85
CA TRP A 52 12.30 1.69 18.44
C TRP A 52 12.12 1.89 16.94
N GLN A 53 12.58 0.97 16.12
CA GLN A 53 12.35 1.03 14.67
C GLN A 53 10.85 1.05 14.36
N GLY A 54 10.06 0.20 15.01
CA GLY A 54 8.60 0.23 14.92
C GLY A 54 8.00 1.55 15.40
N ASN A 55 8.40 2.00 16.61
CA ASN A 55 7.92 3.25 17.19
C ASN A 55 8.14 4.49 16.28
N CYS A 56 9.24 4.51 15.54
CA CYS A 56 9.62 5.63 14.68
C CYS A 56 9.10 5.53 13.24
N THR A 57 8.61 4.35 12.84
CA THR A 57 8.21 4.10 11.44
C THR A 57 6.73 4.32 11.22
N PHE A 58 5.89 3.94 12.18
CA PHE A 58 4.45 3.86 11.98
C PHE A 58 3.68 5.04 12.56
N GLY A 59 2.62 5.43 11.83
CA GLY A 59 1.62 6.41 12.26
C GLY A 59 0.21 5.83 12.20
N ASP A 60 -0.71 6.43 12.93
CA ASP A 60 -2.12 6.05 12.94
C ASP A 60 -2.86 6.61 11.73
N GLY A 61 -3.87 5.87 11.27
CA GLY A 61 -4.71 6.34 10.20
C GLY A 61 -5.96 5.50 10.01
N ALA A 62 -6.92 6.08 9.31
CA ALA A 62 -8.12 5.40 8.85
C ALA A 62 -8.49 5.89 7.44
N ALA A 63 -9.02 4.98 6.64
CA ALA A 63 -9.55 5.30 5.32
C ALA A 63 -10.77 4.42 5.04
N ALA A 64 -11.70 4.95 4.26
CA ALA A 64 -12.85 4.20 3.77
C ALA A 64 -13.01 4.42 2.27
N LEU A 65 -13.40 3.36 1.57
CA LEU A 65 -13.71 3.38 0.14
C LEU A 65 -15.03 2.66 -0.08
N TRP A 66 -15.94 3.32 -0.77
CA TRP A 66 -17.19 2.72 -1.17
C TRP A 66 -17.11 2.23 -2.61
N ILE A 67 -17.47 0.97 -2.82
CA ILE A 67 -17.55 0.33 -4.12
C ILE A 67 -19.02 0.11 -4.44
N SER A 68 -19.48 0.60 -5.60
CA SER A 68 -20.86 0.49 -6.05
C SER A 68 -20.91 0.39 -7.57
N ASP A 69 -21.91 -0.31 -8.08
CA ASP A 69 -22.27 -0.27 -9.51
C ASP A 69 -22.98 1.05 -9.86
N ASP A 70 -23.55 1.73 -8.86
CA ASP A 70 -24.28 2.98 -9.01
C ASP A 70 -23.40 4.16 -8.59
N VAL A 71 -22.97 4.97 -9.53
CA VAL A 71 -22.22 6.19 -9.25
C VAL A 71 -23.18 7.32 -8.92
N MET A 72 -23.10 7.85 -7.69
CA MET A 72 -23.95 8.97 -7.30
C MET A 72 -23.54 10.25 -8.02
N GLN A 73 -24.52 11.10 -8.32
CA GLN A 73 -24.26 12.35 -9.03
C GLN A 73 -23.48 13.32 -8.14
N GLY A 74 -22.36 13.82 -8.65
CA GLY A 74 -21.50 14.77 -7.92
C GLY A 74 -20.35 14.13 -7.16
N ASP A 75 -20.28 12.80 -7.04
CA ASP A 75 -19.18 12.12 -6.37
C ASP A 75 -17.98 11.96 -7.33
N MET A 76 -16.80 11.96 -6.74
CA MET A 76 -15.58 11.53 -7.41
C MET A 76 -15.61 10.01 -7.56
N ALA A 77 -15.48 9.52 -8.79
CA ALA A 77 -15.56 8.11 -9.09
C ALA A 77 -14.29 7.58 -9.77
N LEU A 78 -13.91 6.37 -9.37
CA LEU A 78 -12.79 5.62 -9.94
C LEU A 78 -13.30 4.28 -10.48
N ALA A 79 -12.92 3.93 -11.70
CA ALA A 79 -13.03 2.57 -12.19
C ALA A 79 -11.81 1.76 -11.74
N LEU A 80 -12.04 0.59 -11.16
CA LEU A 80 -11.00 -0.37 -10.84
C LEU A 80 -10.75 -1.26 -12.07
N GLU A 81 -9.65 -1.04 -12.77
CA GLU A 81 -9.36 -1.77 -14.01
C GLU A 81 -8.61 -3.07 -13.77
N GLN A 82 -7.66 -3.08 -12.83
CA GLN A 82 -6.92 -4.31 -12.48
C GLN A 82 -6.45 -4.31 -11.03
N ILE A 83 -6.41 -5.51 -10.43
CA ILE A 83 -5.63 -5.79 -9.22
C ILE A 83 -4.89 -7.12 -9.40
N ARG A 84 -3.61 -7.14 -9.05
CA ARG A 84 -2.76 -8.33 -8.98
C ARG A 84 -2.16 -8.51 -7.60
N TYR A 85 -2.03 -9.76 -7.20
CA TYR A 85 -1.36 -10.16 -5.97
C TYR A 85 -0.22 -11.13 -6.30
N VAL A 86 0.96 -10.84 -5.78
CA VAL A 86 2.14 -11.71 -5.88
C VAL A 86 2.74 -11.88 -4.49
N GLN A 87 2.99 -13.12 -4.11
CA GLN A 87 3.60 -13.47 -2.83
C GLN A 87 4.89 -14.27 -3.05
N GLN A 88 5.93 -13.91 -2.33
CA GLN A 88 7.16 -14.69 -2.22
C GLN A 88 7.09 -15.57 -0.97
N ALA A 89 6.78 -16.86 -1.19
CA ALA A 89 6.31 -17.73 -0.12
C ALA A 89 7.37 -18.11 0.92
N GLN A 90 8.64 -18.26 0.56
CA GLN A 90 9.67 -18.74 1.51
C GLN A 90 10.73 -17.70 1.86
N ALA A 91 11.40 -17.11 0.89
CA ALA A 91 12.45 -16.13 1.14
C ALA A 91 11.92 -14.82 1.74
N GLY A 92 10.64 -14.48 1.47
CA GLY A 92 10.04 -13.24 1.94
C GLY A 92 9.67 -13.19 3.41
N LEU A 93 9.55 -14.33 4.08
CA LEU A 93 9.19 -14.40 5.51
C LEU A 93 10.27 -13.80 6.42
N ASP A 94 11.52 -13.82 6.00
CA ASP A 94 12.64 -13.31 6.79
C ASP A 94 12.96 -11.83 6.50
N LEU A 95 12.36 -11.25 5.46
CA LEU A 95 12.61 -9.85 5.10
C LEU A 95 12.00 -8.88 6.10
N ILE A 96 10.79 -9.17 6.56
CA ILE A 96 10.10 -8.39 7.59
C ILE A 96 9.52 -9.36 8.61
N ARG A 97 9.97 -9.23 9.85
CA ARG A 97 9.39 -9.94 10.99
C ARG A 97 8.70 -8.94 11.89
N TRP A 98 7.50 -9.25 12.31
CA TRP A 98 6.75 -8.47 13.26
C TRP A 98 5.99 -9.37 14.22
N GLY A 99 5.74 -8.89 15.40
CA GLY A 99 5.10 -9.66 16.44
C GLY A 99 4.43 -8.79 17.48
N TYR A 100 3.55 -9.42 18.23
CA TYR A 100 2.88 -8.86 19.38
C TYR A 100 3.29 -9.61 20.64
N GLY A 101 3.56 -8.86 21.68
CA GLY A 101 3.77 -9.33 23.01
C GLY A 101 3.14 -8.32 23.97
N ASN A 102 3.90 -7.85 24.94
CA ASN A 102 3.49 -6.69 25.75
C ASN A 102 3.61 -5.37 24.97
N TYR A 103 4.28 -5.39 23.82
CA TYR A 103 4.50 -4.29 22.91
C TYR A 103 4.72 -4.83 21.49
N TYR A 104 4.64 -3.95 20.52
CA TYR A 104 4.90 -4.25 19.12
C TYR A 104 6.40 -4.40 18.87
N THR A 105 6.78 -5.41 18.10
CA THR A 105 8.16 -5.60 17.61
C THR A 105 8.15 -5.60 16.09
N PHE A 106 9.12 -4.93 15.50
CA PHE A 106 9.29 -4.84 14.06
C PHE A 106 10.77 -4.96 13.70
N ARG A 107 11.13 -5.99 12.96
CA ARG A 107 12.50 -6.24 12.53
C ARG A 107 12.55 -6.39 11.03
N LEU A 108 13.46 -5.67 10.40
CA LEU A 108 13.84 -5.88 9.00
C LEU A 108 15.05 -6.83 8.94
N ALA A 109 15.23 -7.52 7.79
CA ALA A 109 16.52 -8.06 7.41
C ALA A 109 17.57 -6.93 7.39
N ASP A 110 18.86 -7.26 7.33
CA ASP A 110 19.87 -6.21 7.21
C ASP A 110 19.50 -5.28 6.02
N GLU A 111 19.79 -3.98 6.18
CA GLU A 111 19.29 -2.96 5.25
C GLU A 111 19.69 -3.22 3.80
N THR A 112 20.88 -3.76 3.57
CA THR A 112 21.39 -4.02 2.23
C THR A 112 20.62 -5.15 1.56
N THR A 113 20.48 -6.28 2.24
CA THR A 113 19.72 -7.45 1.79
C THR A 113 18.25 -7.09 1.59
N PHE A 114 17.64 -6.44 2.57
CA PHE A 114 16.25 -6.00 2.48
C PHE A 114 15.99 -5.12 1.24
N ASN A 115 16.79 -4.08 1.07
CA ASN A 115 16.61 -3.15 -0.05
C ASN A 115 16.88 -3.80 -1.43
N LYS A 116 17.77 -4.78 -1.50
CA LYS A 116 18.05 -5.52 -2.73
C LYS A 116 16.90 -6.47 -3.05
N ASP A 117 16.59 -7.35 -2.13
CA ASP A 117 15.63 -8.45 -2.36
C ASP A 117 14.21 -7.92 -2.59
N VAL A 118 13.79 -6.89 -1.84
CA VAL A 118 12.50 -6.24 -2.06
C VAL A 118 12.40 -5.62 -3.44
N ARG A 119 13.45 -4.91 -3.89
CA ARG A 119 13.43 -4.30 -5.24
C ARG A 119 13.39 -5.33 -6.34
N GLU A 120 14.17 -6.40 -6.22
CA GLU A 120 14.18 -7.49 -7.20
C GLU A 120 12.79 -8.14 -7.24
N PHE A 121 12.24 -8.50 -6.10
CA PHE A 121 10.92 -9.11 -6.03
C PHE A 121 9.81 -8.21 -6.58
N VAL A 122 9.79 -6.91 -6.23
CA VAL A 122 8.80 -5.97 -6.78
C VAL A 122 8.95 -5.83 -8.29
N THR A 123 10.18 -5.76 -8.79
CA THR A 123 10.44 -5.67 -10.24
C THR A 123 9.92 -6.91 -10.97
N ASP A 124 10.20 -8.10 -10.43
CA ASP A 124 9.72 -9.36 -11.00
C ASP A 124 8.20 -9.46 -10.96
N ALA A 125 7.59 -9.07 -9.84
CA ALA A 125 6.14 -9.03 -9.69
C ALA A 125 5.46 -8.13 -10.74
N LEU A 126 6.10 -6.99 -11.05
CA LEU A 126 5.59 -6.04 -12.05
C LEU A 126 5.92 -6.41 -13.49
N SER A 127 6.84 -7.34 -13.73
CA SER A 127 7.22 -7.75 -15.10
C SER A 127 6.05 -8.32 -15.91
N ALA A 128 5.01 -8.83 -15.24
CA ALA A 128 3.79 -9.34 -15.87
C ALA A 128 2.66 -8.30 -16.01
N VAL A 129 2.93 -7.04 -15.64
CA VAL A 129 2.00 -5.91 -15.79
C VAL A 129 2.17 -5.33 -17.20
N ASP A 130 1.08 -4.88 -17.80
CA ASP A 130 1.13 -4.22 -19.11
C ASP A 130 2.05 -2.98 -19.06
N ALA A 131 3.02 -2.94 -19.96
CA ALA A 131 3.97 -1.84 -20.04
C ALA A 131 3.30 -0.47 -20.30
N ALA A 132 2.11 -0.45 -20.92
CA ALA A 132 1.36 0.78 -21.14
C ALA A 132 0.99 1.49 -19.83
N TRP A 133 0.77 0.76 -18.74
CA TRP A 133 0.42 1.38 -17.47
C TRP A 133 1.61 2.06 -16.77
N PHE A 134 2.83 1.66 -17.09
CA PHE A 134 4.03 2.36 -16.59
C PHE A 134 4.19 3.76 -17.20
N THR A 135 3.47 4.07 -18.26
CA THR A 135 3.43 5.42 -18.87
C THR A 135 2.49 6.37 -18.14
N GLU A 136 1.61 5.87 -17.28
CA GLU A 136 0.73 6.73 -16.49
C GLU A 136 1.54 7.58 -15.51
N PRO A 137 1.23 8.87 -15.41
CA PRO A 137 2.07 9.81 -14.66
C PRO A 137 1.92 9.68 -13.14
N ARG A 138 0.81 9.08 -12.65
CA ARG A 138 0.46 9.05 -11.23
C ARG A 138 0.63 7.68 -10.62
N TRP A 139 1.28 7.68 -9.46
CA TRP A 139 1.54 6.46 -8.69
C TRP A 139 1.25 6.68 -7.22
N ALA A 140 0.33 5.92 -6.66
CA ALA A 140 0.21 5.72 -5.22
C ALA A 140 1.08 4.52 -4.82
N ILE A 141 2.27 4.79 -4.29
CA ILE A 141 3.23 3.76 -3.84
C ILE A 141 3.22 3.74 -2.33
N HIS A 142 3.00 2.55 -1.73
CA HIS A 142 3.07 2.41 -0.28
C HIS A 142 4.44 2.89 0.25
N PRO A 143 4.45 3.85 1.19
CA PRO A 143 5.67 4.50 1.64
C PRO A 143 6.33 3.68 2.78
N ALA A 144 6.86 2.52 2.45
CA ALA A 144 7.53 1.63 3.42
C ALA A 144 8.85 2.20 3.99
N GLY A 145 9.31 3.35 3.49
CA GLY A 145 10.49 4.10 3.88
C GLY A 145 11.05 4.88 2.71
N ILE A 146 11.58 6.08 2.97
CA ILE A 146 12.04 7.00 1.91
C ILE A 146 13.15 6.40 1.05
N VAL A 147 14.14 5.74 1.67
CA VAL A 147 15.26 5.14 0.94
C VAL A 147 14.79 4.04 -0.01
N LEU A 148 13.91 3.15 0.48
CA LEU A 148 13.33 2.09 -0.34
C LEU A 148 12.50 2.67 -1.48
N LEU A 149 11.64 3.65 -1.19
CA LEU A 149 10.78 4.30 -2.18
C LEU A 149 11.60 4.93 -3.31
N MET A 150 12.67 5.68 -2.99
CA MET A 150 13.53 6.30 -3.99
C MET A 150 14.33 5.28 -4.82
N ARG A 151 14.83 4.21 -4.19
CA ARG A 151 15.56 3.15 -4.87
C ARG A 151 14.64 2.34 -5.79
N LEU A 152 13.43 2.06 -5.33
CA LEU A 152 12.42 1.36 -6.12
C LEU A 152 11.99 2.17 -7.34
N GLY A 153 11.67 3.44 -7.18
CA GLY A 153 11.31 4.32 -8.28
C GLY A 153 12.40 4.39 -9.35
N ARG A 154 13.67 4.49 -8.93
CA ARG A 154 14.80 4.44 -9.87
C ARG A 154 14.89 3.10 -10.60
N LYS A 155 14.67 1.98 -9.91
CA LYS A 155 14.72 0.63 -10.50
C LYS A 155 13.59 0.42 -11.51
N LEU A 156 12.42 0.98 -11.25
CA LEU A 156 11.26 0.92 -12.14
C LEU A 156 11.30 1.99 -13.26
N GLY A 157 12.31 2.86 -13.28
CA GLY A 157 12.40 3.94 -14.26
C GLY A 157 11.35 5.04 -14.08
N LEU A 158 10.75 5.16 -12.90
CA LEU A 158 9.72 6.15 -12.64
C LEU A 158 10.32 7.56 -12.50
N PRO A 159 9.67 8.59 -13.04
CA PRO A 159 10.08 9.97 -12.82
C PRO A 159 9.91 10.36 -11.33
N ARG A 160 10.66 11.37 -10.89
CA ARG A 160 10.61 11.84 -9.48
C ARG A 160 9.20 12.29 -9.07
N GLU A 161 8.47 12.87 -9.99
CA GLU A 161 7.10 13.34 -9.80
C GLU A 161 6.15 12.21 -9.45
N ALA A 162 6.33 11.02 -10.01
CA ALA A 162 5.52 9.85 -9.69
C ALA A 162 5.76 9.34 -8.25
N ILE A 163 6.93 9.61 -7.67
CA ILE A 163 7.30 9.18 -6.31
C ILE A 163 6.95 10.23 -5.27
N LYS A 164 6.92 11.50 -5.68
CA LYS A 164 6.77 12.65 -4.79
C LYS A 164 5.51 12.58 -3.88
N PRO A 165 4.32 12.18 -4.35
CA PRO A 165 3.14 12.07 -3.49
C PRO A 165 3.36 11.10 -2.32
N SER A 166 3.93 9.94 -2.59
CA SER A 166 4.23 8.92 -1.57
C SER A 166 5.31 9.38 -0.59
N ALA A 167 6.31 10.12 -1.07
CA ALA A 167 7.36 10.70 -0.22
C ALA A 167 6.81 11.82 0.67
N ALA A 168 5.97 12.70 0.13
CA ALA A 168 5.31 13.77 0.89
C ALA A 168 4.36 13.19 1.96
N HIS A 169 3.63 12.14 1.62
CA HIS A 169 2.79 11.43 2.58
C HIS A 169 3.62 10.88 3.74
N TYR A 170 4.75 10.22 3.45
CA TYR A 170 5.63 9.68 4.49
C TYR A 170 6.21 10.77 5.39
N ASP A 171 6.62 11.89 4.81
CA ASP A 171 7.15 13.04 5.55
C ASP A 171 6.12 13.62 6.54
N GLN A 172 4.85 13.65 6.15
CA GLN A 172 3.77 14.24 6.93
C GLN A 172 3.12 13.27 7.92
N PHE A 173 2.92 12.01 7.53
CA PHE A 173 2.10 11.03 8.25
C PHE A 173 2.85 9.74 8.61
N SER A 174 4.12 9.59 8.19
CA SER A 174 4.88 8.34 8.31
C SER A 174 4.21 7.17 7.56
N ASN A 175 4.47 5.95 8.00
CA ASN A 175 3.86 4.75 7.43
C ASN A 175 2.58 4.39 8.20
N MET A 176 1.42 4.73 7.67
CA MET A 176 0.12 4.33 8.23
C MET A 176 -0.30 2.92 7.77
N SER A 177 0.66 2.02 7.54
CA SER A 177 0.41 0.65 7.12
C SER A 177 -0.53 0.58 5.91
N SER A 178 -1.60 -0.20 5.98
CA SER A 178 -2.55 -0.39 4.88
C SER A 178 -3.32 0.87 4.48
N VAL A 179 -3.42 1.86 5.35
CA VAL A 179 -4.15 3.11 5.12
C VAL A 179 -3.40 4.04 4.16
N SER A 180 -2.06 4.07 4.23
CA SER A 180 -1.24 5.03 3.48
C SER A 180 -1.56 5.10 1.99
N ILE A 181 -1.76 3.94 1.35
CA ILE A 181 -1.98 3.91 -0.09
C ILE A 181 -3.35 4.50 -0.49
N LEU A 182 -4.38 4.31 0.33
CA LEU A 182 -5.70 4.91 0.08
C LEU A 182 -5.67 6.43 0.31
N HIS A 183 -4.90 6.88 1.30
CA HIS A 183 -4.72 8.30 1.57
C HIS A 183 -4.00 9.00 0.40
N ILE A 184 -2.88 8.41 -0.07
CA ILE A 184 -2.15 8.91 -1.25
C ILE A 184 -3.05 8.89 -2.51
N LEU A 185 -3.84 7.83 -2.69
CA LEU A 185 -4.79 7.74 -3.80
C LEU A 185 -5.81 8.88 -3.76
N SER A 186 -6.38 9.17 -2.58
CA SER A 186 -7.34 10.27 -2.40
C SER A 186 -6.76 11.62 -2.85
N ASP A 187 -5.51 11.91 -2.46
CA ASP A 187 -4.84 13.14 -2.86
C ASP A 187 -4.61 13.19 -4.38
N LEU A 188 -4.13 12.09 -4.96
CA LEU A 188 -3.86 12.00 -6.40
C LEU A 188 -5.11 12.15 -7.25
N VAL A 189 -6.23 11.57 -6.81
CA VAL A 189 -7.50 11.62 -7.56
C VAL A 189 -8.06 13.04 -7.60
N THR A 190 -7.87 13.83 -6.55
CA THR A 190 -8.34 15.21 -6.48
C THR A 190 -7.78 16.03 -7.66
N ASP A 191 -6.49 15.85 -7.96
CA ASP A 191 -5.79 16.62 -9.01
C ASP A 191 -5.75 15.93 -10.38
N ALA A 192 -6.19 14.67 -10.47
CA ALA A 192 -6.15 13.93 -11.73
C ALA A 192 -7.24 14.42 -12.70
N PRO A 193 -6.95 14.58 -13.99
CA PRO A 193 -7.97 14.76 -15.01
C PRO A 193 -8.89 13.53 -15.13
N VAL A 194 -10.13 13.74 -15.56
CA VAL A 194 -11.03 12.64 -15.94
C VAL A 194 -10.40 11.83 -17.08
N GLY A 195 -10.47 10.51 -16.99
CA GLY A 195 -9.86 9.58 -17.93
C GLY A 195 -8.40 9.23 -17.63
N GLU A 196 -7.74 9.90 -16.67
CA GLU A 196 -6.35 9.58 -16.32
C GLU A 196 -6.27 8.36 -15.40
N GLY A 197 -5.28 7.49 -15.67
CA GLY A 197 -4.97 6.31 -14.89
C GLY A 197 -4.08 6.61 -13.69
N ILE A 198 -4.26 5.89 -12.60
CA ILE A 198 -3.44 5.95 -11.40
C ILE A 198 -3.02 4.54 -11.03
N ASN A 199 -1.71 4.33 -10.94
CA ASN A 199 -1.13 3.06 -10.51
C ASN A 199 -1.08 2.97 -8.98
N LEU A 200 -1.43 1.81 -8.44
CA LEU A 200 -1.33 1.47 -7.03
C LEU A 200 -0.23 0.43 -6.83
N LEU A 201 0.72 0.68 -5.96
CA LEU A 201 1.76 -0.29 -5.63
C LEU A 201 1.90 -0.39 -4.11
N SER A 202 1.46 -1.50 -3.54
CA SER A 202 1.60 -1.79 -2.13
C SER A 202 2.49 -3.01 -1.92
N MET A 203 3.28 -2.98 -0.86
CA MET A 203 4.17 -4.05 -0.46
C MET A 203 4.14 -4.21 1.06
N GLY A 204 4.33 -5.43 1.54
CA GLY A 204 4.23 -5.71 2.97
C GLY A 204 4.83 -7.03 3.39
N ALA A 205 4.78 -7.26 4.69
CA ALA A 205 5.31 -8.46 5.32
C ALA A 205 4.74 -9.75 4.69
N GLY A 206 5.58 -10.77 4.67
CA GLY A 206 5.15 -12.05 4.16
C GLY A 206 5.90 -12.67 2.97
N PHE A 207 6.79 -12.12 2.17
CA PHE A 207 6.73 -10.78 1.62
C PHE A 207 5.74 -10.77 0.46
N ASN A 208 4.95 -9.77 0.32
CA ASN A 208 3.94 -9.73 -0.74
C ASN A 208 3.82 -8.34 -1.40
N VAL A 209 3.39 -8.34 -2.65
CA VAL A 209 3.17 -7.16 -3.46
C VAL A 209 1.75 -7.18 -4.01
N MET A 210 1.08 -6.05 -3.90
CA MET A 210 -0.19 -5.79 -4.58
C MET A 210 0.04 -4.68 -5.58
N TYR A 211 -0.39 -4.91 -6.81
CA TYR A 211 -0.45 -3.92 -7.85
C TYR A 211 -1.90 -3.70 -8.26
N GLY A 212 -2.30 -2.47 -8.43
CA GLY A 212 -3.61 -2.10 -8.93
C GLY A 212 -3.53 -0.96 -9.93
N HIS A 213 -4.53 -0.85 -10.78
CA HIS A 213 -4.72 0.26 -11.67
C HIS A 213 -6.16 0.74 -11.59
N VAL A 214 -6.33 2.02 -11.36
CA VAL A 214 -7.63 2.69 -11.33
C VAL A 214 -7.64 3.85 -12.32
N ARG A 215 -8.82 4.16 -12.86
CA ARG A 215 -9.02 5.27 -13.78
C ARG A 215 -10.04 6.24 -13.21
N LYS A 216 -9.77 7.54 -13.28
CA LYS A 216 -10.72 8.56 -12.86
C LYS A 216 -11.84 8.67 -13.88
N GLU A 217 -13.06 8.44 -13.43
CA GLU A 217 -14.29 8.53 -14.27
C GLU A 217 -14.97 9.90 -14.17
N ARG A 218 -14.77 10.56 -13.01
CA ARG A 218 -15.29 11.93 -12.73
C ARG A 218 -14.38 12.68 -11.79
#